data_5a98e07047cf02802a8c001a0d69c8f1
#
_entry.id   5a98e07047cf02802a8c001a0d69c8f1
#
_cell.length_a   1.000
_cell.length_b   1.000
_cell.length_c   1.000
_cell.angle_alpha   90.00
_cell.angle_beta   90.00
_cell.angle_gamma   90.00
#
_symmetry.space_group_name_H-M   'P 1'
#
loop_
_entity.id
_entity.type
_entity.pdbx_description
1 polymer ?
#
loop_
_entity_poly.entity_id
_entity_poly.type
_entity_poly.pdbx_seq_one_letter_code
_entity_poly.pdbx_strand_id
1 'polypeptide(L)'
;VSIKAGGIVGLIYDAFLKQYRIPDIKEKDETFEQKEKREHKLKSLNALCVRIVFCLYAEDAGIFGKRNMFHDYLETYEVKDCRRAIIELFKILDTPVSERDEYLEEELAQFPYVNGGLFADETIEIPPFTEEIKELLLTKASEDFDWSDISPTIFGAVFESTLNPETRRSGGMHYTSIENIHKVISPLFLEDLQKEFDSIRAIQVKRTRDKKLEEFQNKLASLTFFDPAC
;
A
#
# COMPACT_ATOMS: atom_id res chain seq x y z
N VAL A 1 0.71 0.89 17.47
CA VAL A 1 0.81 1.43 16.11
C VAL A 1 -0.25 0.80 15.21
N SER A 2 -0.32 -0.52 15.03
CA SER A 2 -1.23 -1.22 14.10
C SER A 2 -2.72 -0.94 14.33
N ILE A 3 -3.19 -0.85 15.58
CA ILE A 3 -4.60 -0.52 15.90
C ILE A 3 -4.93 0.91 15.45
N LYS A 4 -4.00 1.86 15.64
CA LYS A 4 -4.18 3.25 15.22
C LYS A 4 -4.23 3.34 13.69
N ALA A 5 -3.35 2.63 12.98
CA ALA A 5 -3.37 2.54 11.53
C ALA A 5 -4.70 1.98 10.99
N GLY A 6 -5.19 0.87 11.56
CA GLY A 6 -6.49 0.31 11.20
C GLY A 6 -7.65 1.29 11.42
N GLY A 7 -7.57 2.09 12.48
CA GLY A 7 -8.52 3.18 12.74
C GLY A 7 -8.51 4.25 11.64
N ILE A 8 -7.32 4.68 11.20
CA ILE A 8 -7.16 5.67 10.12
C ILE A 8 -7.67 5.12 8.78
N VAL A 9 -7.30 3.88 8.43
CA VAL A 9 -7.82 3.22 7.23
C VAL A 9 -9.34 3.12 7.25
N GLY A 10 -9.92 2.80 8.42
CA GLY A 10 -11.38 2.80 8.61
C GLY A 10 -12.02 4.16 8.36
N LEU A 11 -11.42 5.24 8.85
CA LEU A 11 -11.89 6.61 8.62
C LEU A 11 -11.83 6.98 7.14
N ILE A 12 -10.73 6.66 6.45
CA ILE A 12 -10.57 6.88 5.01
C ILE A 12 -11.64 6.11 4.23
N TYR A 13 -11.82 4.84 4.55
CA TYR A 13 -12.85 3.99 3.94
C TYR A 13 -14.26 4.58 4.12
N ASP A 14 -14.64 4.94 5.34
CA ASP A 14 -15.98 5.44 5.64
C ASP A 14 -16.23 6.81 4.98
N ALA A 15 -15.21 7.68 4.91
CA ALA A 15 -15.31 8.97 4.24
C ALA A 15 -15.55 8.82 2.72
N PHE A 16 -14.80 7.93 2.05
CA PHE A 16 -15.00 7.65 0.63
C PHE A 16 -16.28 6.88 0.35
N LEU A 17 -16.68 5.92 1.20
CA LEU A 17 -17.92 5.13 1.03
C LEU A 17 -19.13 6.03 0.84
N LYS A 18 -19.23 7.13 1.61
CA LYS A 18 -20.31 8.12 1.49
C LYS A 18 -20.40 8.73 0.08
N GLN A 19 -19.26 8.86 -0.63
CA GLN A 19 -19.18 9.48 -1.95
C GLN A 19 -19.57 8.53 -3.09
N TYR A 20 -19.42 7.22 -2.90
CA TYR A 20 -19.79 6.22 -3.92
C TYR A 20 -21.31 6.09 -4.13
N ARG A 21 -22.14 6.66 -3.24
CA ARG A 21 -23.62 6.65 -3.36
C ARG A 21 -24.13 5.24 -3.69
N ILE A 22 -23.72 4.27 -2.90
CA ILE A 22 -24.18 2.88 -3.05
C ILE A 22 -25.64 2.85 -2.59
N PRO A 23 -26.60 2.40 -3.41
CA PRO A 23 -27.99 2.31 -3.03
C PRO A 23 -28.18 1.35 -1.86
N ASP A 24 -28.97 1.76 -0.87
CA ASP A 24 -29.39 0.88 0.23
C ASP A 24 -30.58 0.02 -0.25
N ILE A 25 -30.28 -0.96 -1.09
CA ILE A 25 -31.26 -1.92 -1.60
C ILE A 25 -31.07 -3.22 -0.82
N LYS A 26 -32.18 -3.80 -0.33
CA LYS A 26 -32.10 -5.12 0.31
C LYS A 26 -31.69 -6.16 -0.74
N GLU A 27 -30.73 -7.03 -0.42
CA GLU A 27 -30.18 -8.04 -1.35
C GLU A 27 -31.25 -8.87 -2.08
N LYS A 28 -32.43 -9.05 -1.45
CA LYS A 28 -33.54 -9.81 -2.03
C LYS A 28 -34.28 -9.08 -3.16
N ASP A 29 -34.17 -7.78 -3.21
CA ASP A 29 -34.86 -6.91 -4.17
C ASP A 29 -33.90 -6.33 -5.22
N GLU A 30 -32.63 -6.71 -5.17
CA GLU A 30 -31.56 -6.19 -6.03
C GLU A 30 -31.59 -6.92 -7.39
N THR A 31 -31.61 -6.16 -8.48
CA THR A 31 -31.46 -6.71 -9.83
C THR A 31 -30.00 -7.11 -10.08
N PHE A 32 -29.76 -8.00 -11.06
CA PHE A 32 -28.41 -8.43 -11.44
C PHE A 32 -27.50 -7.24 -11.78
N GLU A 33 -27.98 -6.28 -12.57
CA GLU A 33 -27.24 -5.06 -12.95
C GLU A 33 -26.92 -4.18 -11.72
N GLN A 34 -27.86 -4.04 -10.79
CA GLN A 34 -27.64 -3.27 -9.55
C GLN A 34 -26.59 -3.94 -8.68
N LYS A 35 -26.61 -5.27 -8.57
CA LYS A 35 -25.61 -6.05 -7.86
C LYS A 35 -24.23 -5.87 -8.47
N GLU A 36 -24.10 -6.04 -9.78
CA GLU A 36 -22.83 -5.88 -10.51
C GLU A 36 -22.26 -4.47 -10.30
N LYS A 37 -23.09 -3.44 -10.39
CA LYS A 37 -22.69 -2.05 -10.17
C LYS A 37 -22.27 -1.80 -8.72
N ARG A 38 -22.97 -2.39 -7.75
CA ARG A 38 -22.61 -2.30 -6.33
C ARG A 38 -21.26 -2.97 -6.05
N GLU A 39 -21.06 -4.17 -6.57
CA GLU A 39 -19.80 -4.92 -6.44
C GLU A 39 -18.62 -4.19 -7.09
N HIS A 40 -18.82 -3.60 -8.27
CA HIS A 40 -17.81 -2.78 -8.92
C HIS A 40 -17.43 -1.54 -8.08
N LYS A 41 -18.41 -0.85 -7.51
CA LYS A 41 -18.16 0.30 -6.62
C LYS A 41 -17.41 -0.11 -5.35
N LEU A 42 -17.77 -1.22 -4.73
CA LEU A 42 -17.07 -1.73 -3.55
C LEU A 42 -15.63 -2.16 -3.87
N LYS A 43 -15.42 -2.84 -5.02
CA LYS A 43 -14.07 -3.16 -5.52
C LYS A 43 -13.26 -1.88 -5.75
N SER A 44 -13.85 -0.87 -6.37
CA SER A 44 -13.21 0.42 -6.62
C SER A 44 -12.83 1.14 -5.33
N LEU A 45 -13.74 1.17 -4.34
CA LEU A 45 -13.49 1.74 -3.02
C LEU A 45 -12.32 1.04 -2.31
N ASN A 46 -12.31 -0.30 -2.33
CA ASN A 46 -11.23 -1.07 -1.74
C ASN A 46 -9.88 -0.75 -2.41
N ALA A 47 -9.83 -0.77 -3.73
CA ALA A 47 -8.61 -0.46 -4.48
C ALA A 47 -8.13 0.97 -4.23
N LEU A 48 -9.05 1.95 -4.19
CA LEU A 48 -8.73 3.35 -3.88
C LEU A 48 -8.11 3.49 -2.49
N CYS A 49 -8.71 2.88 -1.46
CA CYS A 49 -8.18 2.92 -0.10
C CYS A 49 -6.79 2.28 -0.02
N VAL A 50 -6.57 1.14 -0.66
CA VAL A 50 -5.25 0.47 -0.71
C VAL A 50 -4.21 1.38 -1.35
N ARG A 51 -4.53 1.99 -2.49
CA ARG A 51 -3.62 2.90 -3.22
C ARG A 51 -3.27 4.15 -2.40
N ILE A 52 -4.25 4.77 -1.76
CA ILE A 52 -4.02 5.95 -0.91
C ILE A 52 -3.13 5.59 0.30
N VAL A 53 -3.45 4.52 1.01
CA VAL A 53 -2.65 4.09 2.18
C VAL A 53 -1.24 3.68 1.75
N PHE A 54 -1.08 3.07 0.56
CA PHE A 54 0.25 2.84 0.00
C PHE A 54 1.01 4.14 -0.23
N CYS A 55 0.38 5.19 -0.78
CA CYS A 55 1.03 6.48 -1.00
C CYS A 55 1.49 7.12 0.33
N LEU A 56 0.64 7.09 1.36
CA LEU A 56 0.99 7.56 2.71
C LEU A 56 2.18 6.78 3.30
N TYR A 57 2.17 5.46 3.17
CA TYR A 57 3.30 4.64 3.58
C TYR A 57 4.57 4.92 2.78
N ALA A 58 4.45 5.07 1.47
CA ALA A 58 5.58 5.24 0.57
C ALA A 58 6.32 6.57 0.81
N GLU A 59 5.59 7.63 1.17
CA GLU A 59 6.22 8.91 1.53
C GLU A 59 7.00 8.81 2.85
N ASP A 60 6.44 8.18 3.88
CA ASP A 60 7.07 8.06 5.18
C ASP A 60 8.23 7.04 5.18
N ALA A 61 8.09 5.93 4.46
CA ALA A 61 9.12 4.92 4.29
C ALA A 61 10.25 5.34 3.33
N GLY A 62 10.18 6.54 2.73
CA GLY A 62 11.18 7.06 1.81
C GLY A 62 11.18 6.40 0.44
N ILE A 63 10.14 5.64 0.08
CA ILE A 63 10.01 4.99 -1.24
C ILE A 63 9.86 6.03 -2.34
N PHE A 64 9.18 7.14 -2.06
CA PHE A 64 9.04 8.26 -3.00
C PHE A 64 10.30 9.16 -3.09
N GLY A 65 11.32 8.90 -2.28
CA GLY A 65 12.58 9.63 -2.27
C GLY A 65 12.61 10.86 -1.35
N LYS A 66 11.46 11.49 -1.09
CA LYS A 66 11.31 12.61 -0.14
C LYS A 66 10.13 12.35 0.78
N ARG A 67 10.24 12.82 2.03
CA ARG A 67 9.11 12.82 2.97
C ARG A 67 8.02 13.77 2.47
N ASN A 68 6.78 13.48 2.84
CA ASN A 68 5.60 14.30 2.55
C ASN A 68 5.32 14.54 1.06
N MET A 69 5.88 13.72 0.16
CA MET A 69 5.71 13.94 -1.28
C MET A 69 4.25 13.82 -1.72
N PHE A 70 3.52 12.88 -1.19
CA PHE A 70 2.09 12.70 -1.46
C PHE A 70 1.26 13.81 -0.79
N HIS A 71 1.57 14.13 0.47
CA HIS A 71 0.95 15.23 1.20
C HIS A 71 1.08 16.55 0.43
N ASP A 72 2.32 16.97 0.13
CA ASP A 72 2.61 18.23 -0.52
C ASP A 72 1.95 18.33 -1.91
N TYR A 73 1.99 17.22 -2.66
CA TYR A 73 1.30 17.13 -3.94
C TYR A 73 -0.21 17.37 -3.80
N LEU A 74 -0.87 16.66 -2.88
CA LEU A 74 -2.31 16.79 -2.68
C LEU A 74 -2.71 18.16 -2.11
N GLU A 75 -1.88 18.76 -1.27
CA GLU A 75 -2.11 20.06 -0.66
C GLU A 75 -2.23 21.17 -1.70
N THR A 76 -1.45 21.13 -2.80
CA THR A 76 -1.44 22.14 -3.86
C THR A 76 -2.76 22.28 -4.60
N TYR A 77 -3.60 21.24 -4.61
CA TYR A 77 -4.86 21.23 -5.37
C TYR A 77 -6.05 21.71 -4.55
N GLU A 78 -6.95 22.49 -5.18
CA GLU A 78 -8.26 22.72 -4.61
C GLU A 78 -9.08 21.43 -4.56
N VAL A 79 -10.02 21.29 -3.62
CA VAL A 79 -10.82 20.07 -3.41
C VAL A 79 -11.48 19.57 -4.69
N LYS A 80 -11.99 20.47 -5.53
CA LYS A 80 -12.62 20.14 -6.82
C LYS A 80 -11.68 19.43 -7.79
N ASP A 81 -10.36 19.69 -7.68
CA ASP A 81 -9.31 19.17 -8.55
C ASP A 81 -8.61 17.94 -7.97
N CYS A 82 -8.75 17.65 -6.67
CA CYS A 82 -8.08 16.52 -6.01
C CYS A 82 -8.38 15.16 -6.68
N ARG A 83 -9.61 14.95 -7.16
CA ARG A 83 -9.96 13.74 -7.91
C ARG A 83 -9.09 13.56 -9.15
N ARG A 84 -8.93 14.61 -9.94
CA ARG A 84 -8.09 14.60 -11.14
C ARG A 84 -6.63 14.36 -10.77
N ALA A 85 -6.12 15.09 -9.79
CA ALA A 85 -4.75 14.93 -9.30
C ALA A 85 -4.44 13.49 -8.88
N ILE A 86 -5.33 12.82 -8.16
CA ILE A 86 -5.15 11.42 -7.75
C ILE A 86 -5.16 10.46 -8.94
N ILE A 87 -6.03 10.68 -9.94
CA ILE A 87 -6.06 9.86 -11.16
C ILE A 87 -4.73 9.99 -11.92
N GLU A 88 -4.24 11.22 -12.08
CA GLU A 88 -2.96 11.52 -12.74
C GLU A 88 -1.78 10.90 -11.97
N LEU A 89 -1.75 11.05 -10.66
CA LEU A 89 -0.71 10.43 -9.82
C LEU A 89 -0.70 8.90 -9.97
N PHE A 90 -1.84 8.24 -9.89
CA PHE A 90 -1.91 6.78 -10.02
C PHE A 90 -1.42 6.31 -11.39
N LYS A 91 -1.73 7.05 -12.46
CA LYS A 91 -1.22 6.78 -13.79
C LYS A 91 0.31 6.90 -13.85
N ILE A 92 0.88 7.94 -13.22
CA ILE A 92 2.33 8.14 -13.18
C ILE A 92 3.02 7.04 -12.37
N LEU A 93 2.44 6.63 -11.25
CA LEU A 93 2.98 5.52 -10.45
C LEU A 93 2.99 4.18 -11.20
N ASP A 94 2.09 4.00 -12.17
CA ASP A 94 2.04 2.80 -13.03
C ASP A 94 2.85 2.92 -14.34
N THR A 95 3.37 4.10 -14.65
CA THR A 95 4.10 4.36 -15.90
C THR A 95 5.60 4.37 -15.68
N PRO A 96 6.37 3.44 -16.33
CA PRO A 96 7.83 3.46 -16.31
C PRO A 96 8.38 4.84 -16.72
N VAL A 97 9.45 5.28 -16.06
CA VAL A 97 10.01 6.62 -16.30
C VAL A 97 10.37 6.86 -17.78
N SER A 98 10.80 5.80 -18.48
CA SER A 98 11.14 5.86 -19.92
C SER A 98 9.93 6.01 -20.86
N GLU A 99 8.72 5.83 -20.36
CA GLU A 99 7.48 5.87 -21.14
C GLU A 99 6.63 7.11 -20.84
N ARG A 100 7.11 7.96 -19.91
CA ARG A 100 6.41 9.18 -19.52
C ARG A 100 6.54 10.26 -20.57
N ASP A 101 5.53 11.14 -20.60
CA ASP A 101 5.53 12.35 -21.42
C ASP A 101 6.71 13.25 -21.05
N GLU A 102 7.45 13.75 -22.04
CA GLU A 102 8.58 14.66 -21.84
C GLU A 102 8.16 16.04 -21.29
N TYR A 103 6.87 16.40 -21.44
CA TYR A 103 6.28 17.64 -20.92
C TYR A 103 5.52 17.46 -19.61
N LEU A 104 5.72 16.31 -18.93
CA LEU A 104 5.09 16.04 -17.65
C LEU A 104 5.50 17.10 -16.62
N GLU A 105 4.53 17.57 -15.84
CA GLU A 105 4.76 18.52 -14.74
C GLU A 105 5.83 17.99 -13.77
N GLU A 106 6.74 18.89 -13.33
CA GLU A 106 7.91 18.51 -12.53
C GLU A 106 7.52 17.82 -11.22
N GLU A 107 6.43 18.25 -10.59
CA GLU A 107 5.92 17.65 -9.36
C GLU A 107 5.52 16.17 -9.56
N LEU A 108 4.86 15.86 -10.67
CA LEU A 108 4.49 14.48 -11.02
C LEU A 108 5.70 13.66 -11.48
N ALA A 109 6.63 14.28 -12.23
CA ALA A 109 7.81 13.62 -12.76
C ALA A 109 8.74 13.07 -11.64
N GLN A 110 8.71 13.68 -10.46
CA GLN A 110 9.52 13.26 -9.30
C GLN A 110 9.05 11.95 -8.68
N PHE A 111 7.78 11.54 -8.85
CA PHE A 111 7.30 10.28 -8.31
C PHE A 111 7.94 9.08 -9.01
N PRO A 112 8.37 8.04 -8.28
CA PRO A 112 8.95 6.84 -8.87
C PRO A 112 7.91 6.01 -9.62
N TYR A 113 8.37 5.09 -10.46
CA TYR A 113 7.52 4.00 -10.97
C TYR A 113 7.36 2.93 -9.89
N VAL A 114 6.12 2.53 -9.62
CA VAL A 114 5.78 1.48 -8.65
C VAL A 114 5.42 0.21 -9.40
N ASN A 115 6.40 -0.68 -9.55
CA ASN A 115 6.19 -1.97 -10.19
C ASN A 115 5.34 -2.90 -9.30
N GLY A 116 4.50 -3.74 -9.88
CA GLY A 116 3.73 -4.77 -9.16
C GLY A 116 2.22 -4.74 -9.38
N GLY A 117 1.73 -3.90 -10.30
CA GLY A 117 0.32 -3.91 -10.73
C GLY A 117 -0.67 -3.26 -9.76
N LEU A 118 -0.22 -2.67 -8.65
CA LEU A 118 -1.11 -2.01 -7.69
C LEU A 118 -1.93 -0.89 -8.34
N PHE A 119 -1.33 -0.17 -9.28
CA PHE A 119 -1.95 0.98 -9.96
C PHE A 119 -2.46 0.65 -11.37
N ALA A 120 -2.23 -0.57 -11.88
CA ALA A 120 -2.52 -0.95 -13.27
C ALA A 120 -4.01 -0.97 -13.64
N ASP A 121 -4.92 -1.25 -12.69
CA ASP A 121 -6.36 -1.26 -12.96
C ASP A 121 -6.91 0.17 -13.06
N GLU A 122 -7.05 0.68 -14.28
CA GLU A 122 -7.64 2.00 -14.57
C GLU A 122 -9.18 2.01 -14.52
N THR A 123 -9.81 0.84 -14.38
CA THR A 123 -11.29 0.73 -14.40
C THR A 123 -11.94 1.10 -13.08
N ILE A 124 -11.14 1.30 -12.01
CA ILE A 124 -11.67 1.71 -10.72
C ILE A 124 -12.32 3.09 -10.80
N GLU A 125 -13.50 3.20 -10.21
CA GLU A 125 -14.15 4.49 -10.03
C GLU A 125 -13.50 5.25 -8.87
N ILE A 126 -13.07 6.50 -9.11
CA ILE A 126 -12.61 7.41 -8.07
C ILE A 126 -13.68 8.50 -7.90
N PRO A 127 -14.32 8.62 -6.72
CA PRO A 127 -15.37 9.61 -6.50
C PRO A 127 -14.80 11.03 -6.31
N PRO A 128 -15.64 12.07 -6.37
CA PRO A 128 -15.23 13.42 -5.99
C PRO A 128 -14.70 13.47 -4.55
N PHE A 129 -13.72 14.31 -4.32
CA PHE A 129 -13.22 14.61 -2.99
C PHE A 129 -14.11 15.65 -2.30
N THR A 130 -14.11 15.65 -0.98
CA THR A 130 -14.73 16.67 -0.13
C THR A 130 -13.67 17.32 0.73
N GLU A 131 -13.97 18.47 1.34
CA GLU A 131 -13.08 19.11 2.33
C GLU A 131 -12.74 18.12 3.46
N GLU A 132 -13.74 17.35 3.95
CA GLU A 132 -13.55 16.33 4.99
C GLU A 132 -12.51 15.27 4.57
N ILE A 133 -12.58 14.79 3.31
CA ILE A 133 -11.64 13.79 2.79
C ILE A 133 -10.25 14.39 2.66
N LYS A 134 -10.13 15.58 2.07
CA LYS A 134 -8.84 16.25 1.89
C LYS A 134 -8.17 16.52 3.24
N GLU A 135 -8.89 17.10 4.20
CA GLU A 135 -8.39 17.37 5.54
C GLU A 135 -8.00 16.08 6.28
N LEU A 136 -8.80 15.02 6.18
CA LEU A 136 -8.48 13.72 6.76
C LEU A 136 -7.15 13.16 6.23
N LEU A 137 -6.92 13.25 4.93
CA LEU A 137 -5.69 12.74 4.30
C LEU A 137 -4.47 13.57 4.68
N LEU A 138 -4.58 14.91 4.66
CA LEU A 138 -3.45 15.80 4.95
C LEU A 138 -3.09 15.79 6.45
N THR A 139 -4.07 15.90 7.34
CA THR A 139 -3.80 16.01 8.78
C THR A 139 -3.68 14.64 9.45
N LYS A 140 -4.80 13.96 9.69
CA LYS A 140 -4.82 12.73 10.50
C LYS A 140 -4.05 11.57 9.89
N ALA A 141 -4.09 11.45 8.54
CA ALA A 141 -3.47 10.33 7.87
C ALA A 141 -2.01 10.59 7.47
N SER A 142 -1.58 11.83 7.28
CA SER A 142 -0.20 12.19 6.95
C SER A 142 0.51 12.84 8.14
N GLU A 143 0.13 14.05 8.57
CA GLU A 143 0.86 14.81 9.59
C GLU A 143 0.84 14.14 10.98
N ASP A 144 -0.30 13.60 11.43
CA ASP A 144 -0.51 13.05 12.77
C ASP A 144 -0.06 11.60 12.92
N PHE A 145 0.37 10.94 11.83
CA PHE A 145 0.68 9.52 11.84
C PHE A 145 1.87 9.16 10.94
N ASP A 146 2.88 8.51 11.49
CA ASP A 146 4.04 8.01 10.75
C ASP A 146 3.81 6.55 10.33
N TRP A 147 3.62 6.32 9.03
CA TRP A 147 3.38 4.99 8.47
C TRP A 147 4.64 4.14 8.41
N SER A 148 5.85 4.72 8.48
CA SER A 148 7.10 3.98 8.45
C SER A 148 7.28 3.03 9.65
N ASP A 149 6.58 3.32 10.76
CA ASP A 149 6.53 2.46 11.94
C ASP A 149 5.72 1.15 11.72
N ILE A 150 5.01 1.05 10.60
CA ILE A 150 4.20 -0.13 10.28
C ILE A 150 5.02 -1.13 9.49
N SER A 151 5.14 -2.34 10.03
CA SER A 151 5.72 -3.44 9.26
C SER A 151 4.89 -3.73 8.00
N PRO A 152 5.52 -3.88 6.82
CA PRO A 152 4.82 -4.25 5.58
C PRO A 152 3.91 -5.48 5.72
N THR A 153 4.27 -6.42 6.61
CA THR A 153 3.47 -7.62 6.90
C THR A 153 2.15 -7.31 7.60
N ILE A 154 2.03 -6.15 8.27
CA ILE A 154 0.79 -5.72 8.94
C ILE A 154 -0.18 -5.09 7.93
N PHE A 155 0.31 -4.56 6.82
CA PHE A 155 -0.54 -3.98 5.77
C PHE A 155 -1.63 -4.95 5.30
N GLY A 156 -1.26 -6.20 4.97
CA GLY A 156 -2.23 -7.23 4.59
C GLY A 156 -3.34 -7.42 5.62
N ALA A 157 -2.97 -7.52 6.89
CA ALA A 157 -3.93 -7.68 8.00
C ALA A 157 -4.83 -6.47 8.18
N VAL A 158 -4.28 -5.26 8.07
CA VAL A 158 -5.05 -4.00 8.18
C VAL A 158 -6.06 -3.92 7.05
N PHE A 159 -5.66 -4.22 5.82
CA PHE A 159 -6.55 -4.20 4.67
C PHE A 159 -7.62 -5.27 4.76
N GLU A 160 -7.27 -6.51 5.06
CA GLU A 160 -8.24 -7.59 5.19
C GLU A 160 -9.29 -7.28 6.28
N SER A 161 -8.86 -6.79 7.44
CA SER A 161 -9.76 -6.47 8.54
C SER A 161 -10.66 -5.26 8.27
N THR A 162 -10.19 -4.32 7.45
CA THR A 162 -10.90 -3.04 7.24
C THR A 162 -11.77 -3.06 5.99
N LEU A 163 -11.32 -3.73 4.93
CA LEU A 163 -11.94 -3.67 3.61
C LEU A 163 -12.93 -4.81 3.33
N ASN A 164 -12.85 -5.92 4.08
CA ASN A 164 -13.80 -7.02 3.91
C ASN A 164 -14.95 -6.94 4.94
N PRO A 165 -16.19 -6.61 4.50
CA PRO A 165 -17.35 -6.53 5.41
C PRO A 165 -17.69 -7.84 6.11
N GLU A 166 -17.37 -8.99 5.51
CA GLU A 166 -17.64 -10.32 6.07
C GLU A 166 -16.64 -10.66 7.18
N THR A 167 -15.35 -10.32 7.00
CA THR A 167 -14.34 -10.47 8.05
C THR A 167 -14.55 -9.50 9.21
N ARG A 168 -15.07 -8.30 8.96
CA ARG A 168 -15.51 -7.38 10.04
C ARG A 168 -16.57 -8.01 10.94
N ARG A 169 -17.51 -8.79 10.38
CA ARG A 169 -18.62 -9.40 11.14
C ARG A 169 -18.24 -10.72 11.82
N SER A 170 -17.34 -11.47 11.24
CA SER A 170 -16.96 -12.83 11.72
C SER A 170 -15.80 -12.85 12.70
N GLY A 171 -15.08 -11.74 12.89
CA GLY A 171 -13.88 -11.67 13.75
C GLY A 171 -12.74 -12.60 13.35
N GLY A 172 -12.84 -13.21 12.15
CA GLY A 172 -11.85 -14.16 11.63
C GLY A 172 -10.82 -13.47 10.77
N MET A 173 -9.68 -13.08 11.36
CA MET A 173 -8.50 -12.75 10.58
C MET A 173 -7.88 -14.06 10.07
N HIS A 174 -7.93 -14.29 8.77
CA HIS A 174 -7.20 -15.38 8.11
C HIS A 174 -5.73 -15.03 7.84
N TYR A 175 -5.25 -13.92 8.40
CA TYR A 175 -3.87 -13.49 8.24
C TYR A 175 -2.93 -14.35 9.07
N THR A 176 -1.91 -14.90 8.42
CA THR A 176 -0.88 -15.67 9.12
C THR A 176 0.00 -14.69 9.92
N SER A 177 -0.02 -14.79 11.24
CA SER A 177 0.77 -13.91 12.11
C SER A 177 2.26 -14.03 11.81
N ILE A 178 3.01 -12.94 12.01
CA ILE A 178 4.48 -12.91 11.86
C ILE A 178 5.12 -14.06 12.63
N GLU A 179 4.61 -14.33 13.82
CA GLU A 179 5.10 -15.43 14.67
C GLU A 179 4.94 -16.79 14.00
N ASN A 180 3.80 -17.03 13.34
CA ASN A 180 3.56 -18.26 12.59
C ASN A 180 4.37 -18.33 11.29
N ILE A 181 4.56 -17.21 10.61
CA ILE A 181 5.47 -17.11 9.45
C ILE A 181 6.88 -17.52 9.89
N HIS A 182 7.38 -16.96 10.97
CA HIS A 182 8.72 -17.30 11.51
C HIS A 182 8.85 -18.78 11.91
N LYS A 183 7.81 -19.41 12.43
CA LYS A 183 7.83 -20.87 12.72
C LYS A 183 8.12 -21.71 11.46
N VAL A 184 7.75 -21.22 10.28
CA VAL A 184 7.99 -21.91 9.01
C VAL A 184 9.33 -21.51 8.41
N ILE A 185 9.58 -20.20 8.24
CA ILE A 185 10.75 -19.72 7.50
C ILE A 185 12.05 -19.81 8.30
N SER A 186 11.98 -19.68 9.64
CA SER A 186 13.18 -19.72 10.47
C SER A 186 13.94 -21.05 10.33
N PRO A 187 13.34 -22.22 10.58
CA PRO A 187 14.04 -23.50 10.42
C PRO A 187 14.29 -23.86 8.94
N LEU A 188 13.54 -23.27 7.99
CA LEU A 188 13.66 -23.62 6.58
C LEU A 188 14.90 -23.03 5.91
N PHE A 189 15.18 -21.74 6.15
CA PHE A 189 16.32 -21.06 5.54
C PHE A 189 16.84 -19.85 6.33
N LEU A 190 16.00 -19.18 7.14
CA LEU A 190 16.38 -17.89 7.73
C LEU A 190 17.50 -18.03 8.77
N GLU A 191 17.45 -19.07 9.62
CA GLU A 191 18.49 -19.31 10.64
C GLU A 191 19.86 -19.58 10.02
N ASP A 192 19.91 -20.30 8.91
CA ASP A 192 21.18 -20.62 8.24
C ASP A 192 21.76 -19.37 7.55
N LEU A 193 20.91 -18.55 6.94
CA LEU A 193 21.33 -17.25 6.40
C LEU A 193 21.83 -16.32 7.50
N GLN A 194 21.17 -16.29 8.65
CA GLN A 194 21.57 -15.47 9.78
C GLN A 194 22.92 -15.91 10.34
N LYS A 195 23.13 -17.22 10.54
CA LYS A 195 24.42 -17.78 10.99
C LYS A 195 25.56 -17.43 10.03
N GLU A 196 25.31 -17.57 8.72
CA GLU A 196 26.28 -17.19 7.68
C GLU A 196 26.61 -15.71 7.74
N PHE A 197 25.60 -14.84 7.82
CA PHE A 197 25.78 -13.39 7.95
C PHE A 197 26.59 -13.02 9.18
N ASP A 198 26.26 -13.59 10.34
CA ASP A 198 26.97 -13.33 11.59
C ASP A 198 28.43 -13.80 11.53
N SER A 199 28.70 -14.94 10.87
CA SER A 199 30.06 -15.42 10.63
C SER A 199 30.88 -14.46 9.77
N ILE A 200 30.26 -13.87 8.74
CA ILE A 200 30.89 -12.86 7.88
C ILE A 200 31.16 -11.57 8.67
N ARG A 201 30.21 -11.12 9.49
CA ARG A 201 30.38 -9.93 10.33
C ARG A 201 31.52 -10.08 11.33
N ALA A 202 31.77 -11.28 11.82
CA ALA A 202 32.86 -11.58 12.76
C ALA A 202 34.26 -11.49 12.14
N ILE A 203 34.40 -11.42 10.81
CA ILE A 203 35.69 -11.31 10.13
C ILE A 203 36.36 -9.97 10.46
N GLN A 204 37.55 -10.02 11.07
CA GLN A 204 38.26 -8.82 11.48
C GLN A 204 38.88 -8.05 10.31
N VAL A 205 39.35 -8.77 9.25
CA VAL A 205 39.98 -8.14 8.10
C VAL A 205 38.93 -7.50 7.23
N LYS A 206 38.88 -6.17 7.20
CA LYS A 206 37.88 -5.37 6.49
C LYS A 206 37.73 -5.80 5.02
N ARG A 207 38.82 -5.89 4.26
CA ARG A 207 38.78 -6.24 2.83
C ARG A 207 38.16 -7.62 2.59
N THR A 208 38.47 -8.59 3.43
CA THR A 208 37.90 -9.94 3.34
C THR A 208 36.41 -9.93 3.70
N ARG A 209 36.05 -9.20 4.75
CA ARG A 209 34.65 -9.04 5.17
C ARG A 209 33.80 -8.37 4.09
N ASP A 210 34.27 -7.25 3.53
CA ASP A 210 33.54 -6.51 2.51
C ASP A 210 33.29 -7.39 1.27
N LYS A 211 34.31 -8.14 0.82
CA LYS A 211 34.15 -9.10 -0.28
C LYS A 211 33.14 -10.20 0.06
N LYS A 212 33.16 -10.73 1.27
CA LYS A 212 32.22 -11.75 1.72
C LYS A 212 30.79 -11.22 1.86
N LEU A 213 30.61 -9.96 2.25
CA LEU A 213 29.31 -9.30 2.26
C LEU A 213 28.73 -9.15 0.85
N GLU A 214 29.56 -8.77 -0.12
CA GLU A 214 29.16 -8.69 -1.52
C GLU A 214 28.75 -10.08 -2.07
N GLU A 215 29.53 -11.12 -1.80
CA GLU A 215 29.19 -12.50 -2.17
C GLU A 215 27.86 -12.94 -1.52
N PHE A 216 27.65 -12.58 -0.24
CA PHE A 216 26.42 -12.89 0.47
C PHE A 216 25.21 -12.11 -0.08
N GLN A 217 25.38 -10.84 -0.43
CA GLN A 217 24.35 -10.04 -1.08
C GLN A 217 23.92 -10.65 -2.42
N ASN A 218 24.90 -11.07 -3.23
CA ASN A 218 24.62 -11.75 -4.50
C ASN A 218 23.90 -13.08 -4.28
N LYS A 219 24.27 -13.84 -3.24
CA LYS A 219 23.55 -15.05 -2.84
C LYS A 219 22.09 -14.74 -2.50
N LEU A 220 21.83 -13.71 -1.67
CA LEU A 220 20.46 -13.31 -1.32
C LEU A 220 19.66 -12.92 -2.56
N ALA A 221 20.25 -12.16 -3.48
CA ALA A 221 19.62 -11.75 -4.74
C ALA A 221 19.30 -12.93 -5.68
N SER A 222 20.01 -14.04 -5.54
CA SER A 222 19.80 -15.25 -6.36
C SER A 222 18.75 -16.22 -5.78
N LEU A 223 18.29 -15.98 -4.55
CA LEU A 223 17.27 -16.84 -3.93
C LEU A 223 15.94 -16.71 -4.66
N THR A 224 15.31 -17.84 -4.91
CA THR A 224 13.96 -17.92 -5.45
C THR A 224 13.05 -18.58 -4.44
N PHE A 225 11.86 -18.03 -4.29
CA PHE A 225 10.84 -18.55 -3.37
C PHE A 225 9.62 -18.96 -4.17
N PHE A 226 9.02 -20.09 -3.79
CA PHE A 226 7.78 -20.57 -4.38
C PHE A 226 6.78 -20.85 -3.27
N ASP A 227 5.64 -20.17 -3.31
CA ASP A 227 4.50 -20.45 -2.46
C ASP A 227 3.42 -21.15 -3.30
N PRO A 228 3.17 -22.46 -3.08
CA PRO A 228 2.19 -23.21 -3.85
C PRO A 228 0.74 -22.90 -3.46
N ALA A 229 0.54 -22.12 -2.39
CA ALA A 229 -0.80 -21.80 -1.85
C ALA A 229 -1.20 -20.33 -2.10
N CYS A 230 -0.40 -19.57 -2.87
CA CYS A 230 -0.65 -18.17 -3.18
C CYS A 230 -1.55 -18.02 -4.42
#